data_f711f338030c55df93339e82cc85418a
#
_entry.id   f711f338030c55df93339e82cc85418a
#
_cell.length_a   1.000
_cell.length_b   1.000
_cell.length_c   1.000
_cell.angle_alpha   90.00
_cell.angle_beta   90.00
_cell.angle_gamma   90.00
#
_symmetry.space_group_name_H-M   'P 1'
#
loop_
_entity.id
_entity.type
_entity.pdbx_description
1 polymer ?
#
loop_
_entity_poly.entity_id
_entity_poly.type
_entity_poly.pdbx_seq_one_letter_code
_entity_poly.pdbx_strand_id
1 'polypeptide(L)'
;MVISVVLSSCQETGFIAPLPQDLGNALNSSRAEENPSFSYDGRYLVFTSDRGKQRQILLYDVVARRLVPLPGVNQPGRFQDQPDISADGRYLVYISEQSGKPDVWFYDRQSLESQNITQDWPGEVRHPTISGNGRWISFESDRNGQWDLAIYDRGLNTETSLPTTMPPPSP
;
A
#
# COMPACT_ATOMS: atom_id res chain seq x y z
N MET A 1 -7.17 59.16 -13.31
CA MET A 1 -8.10 58.16 -12.77
C MET A 1 -7.61 56.80 -13.24
N VAL A 2 -6.83 56.13 -12.40
CA VAL A 2 -6.21 54.82 -12.74
C VAL A 2 -7.10 53.73 -12.14
N ILE A 3 -7.69 52.91 -12.99
CA ILE A 3 -8.51 51.77 -12.55
C ILE A 3 -7.55 50.59 -12.34
N SER A 4 -7.33 50.27 -11.07
CA SER A 4 -6.64 49.03 -10.68
C SER A 4 -7.63 47.87 -10.85
N VAL A 5 -7.35 47.02 -11.82
CA VAL A 5 -8.01 45.70 -11.94
C VAL A 5 -7.33 44.74 -10.97
N VAL A 6 -8.05 44.40 -9.91
CA VAL A 6 -7.65 43.32 -9.00
C VAL A 6 -7.99 42.00 -9.69
N LEU A 7 -7.00 41.32 -10.22
CA LEU A 7 -7.12 39.93 -10.66
C LEU A 7 -7.26 39.04 -9.41
N SER A 8 -8.49 38.65 -9.12
CA SER A 8 -8.77 37.60 -8.15
C SER A 8 -8.23 36.27 -8.68
N SER A 9 -7.09 35.87 -8.12
CA SER A 9 -6.53 34.54 -8.35
C SER A 9 -7.46 33.54 -7.68
N CYS A 10 -8.25 32.79 -8.45
CA CYS A 10 -8.88 31.57 -7.96
C CYS A 10 -7.76 30.60 -7.58
N GLN A 11 -7.59 30.38 -6.27
CA GLN A 11 -6.82 29.24 -5.80
C GLN A 11 -7.61 27.98 -6.14
N GLU A 12 -7.18 27.29 -7.21
CA GLU A 12 -7.63 25.94 -7.48
C GLU A 12 -7.13 25.03 -6.33
N THR A 13 -8.02 24.73 -5.40
CA THR A 13 -7.82 23.63 -4.45
C THR A 13 -7.95 22.34 -5.24
N GLY A 14 -6.83 21.65 -5.49
CA GLY A 14 -7.02 20.35 -6.07
C GLY A 14 -5.82 19.71 -6.66
N PHE A 15 -5.30 19.51 -7.58
CA PHE A 15 -4.36 18.55 -8.11
C PHE A 15 -2.91 19.04 -7.94
N ILE A 16 -2.19 18.44 -7.01
CA ILE A 16 -0.73 18.47 -7.09
C ILE A 16 -0.31 17.29 -7.96
N ALA A 17 -0.18 17.50 -9.27
CA ALA A 17 0.52 16.56 -10.12
C ALA A 17 2.02 16.75 -9.87
N PRO A 18 2.72 15.82 -9.18
CA PRO A 18 4.16 15.92 -9.07
C PRO A 18 4.76 15.82 -10.48
N LEU A 19 5.64 16.74 -10.82
CA LEU A 19 6.38 16.64 -12.08
C LEU A 19 7.12 15.31 -12.11
N PRO A 20 7.12 14.58 -13.25
CA PRO A 20 7.93 13.38 -13.42
C PRO A 20 9.39 13.74 -13.15
N GLN A 21 9.95 13.21 -12.06
CA GLN A 21 11.38 13.36 -11.77
C GLN A 21 12.03 11.99 -11.95
N ASP A 22 13.09 11.96 -12.73
CA ASP A 22 13.93 10.79 -12.88
C ASP A 22 14.67 10.54 -11.57
N LEU A 23 14.36 9.39 -10.94
CA LEU A 23 15.15 8.71 -9.91
C LEU A 23 15.22 9.36 -8.52
N GLY A 24 15.24 8.56 -7.52
CA GLY A 24 15.49 8.87 -6.13
C GLY A 24 14.24 8.83 -5.27
N ASN A 25 13.88 9.93 -4.59
CA ASN A 25 12.79 9.97 -3.62
C ASN A 25 11.46 10.49 -4.19
N ALA A 26 11.35 10.68 -5.50
CA ALA A 26 10.15 11.19 -6.12
C ALA A 26 9.02 10.14 -6.13
N LEU A 27 7.77 10.61 -6.00
CA LEU A 27 6.59 9.76 -6.11
C LEU A 27 6.52 9.10 -7.48
N ASN A 28 6.62 9.89 -8.54
CA ASN A 28 6.57 9.41 -9.93
C ASN A 28 7.97 9.30 -10.55
N SER A 29 8.11 8.37 -11.49
CA SER A 29 9.30 8.20 -12.33
C SER A 29 8.92 8.24 -13.81
N SER A 30 9.85 7.91 -14.71
CA SER A 30 9.58 7.70 -16.13
C SER A 30 8.98 6.32 -16.46
N ARG A 31 8.68 5.52 -15.45
CA ARG A 31 8.08 4.18 -15.56
C ARG A 31 6.67 4.17 -14.97
N ALA A 32 5.99 3.05 -15.13
CA ALA A 32 4.64 2.89 -14.59
C ALA A 32 4.66 2.87 -13.05
N GLU A 33 3.73 3.61 -12.46
CA GLU A 33 3.33 3.53 -11.06
C GLU A 33 1.84 3.17 -11.02
N GLU A 34 1.49 2.09 -10.31
CA GLU A 34 0.14 1.50 -10.32
C GLU A 34 -0.30 1.04 -8.93
N ASN A 35 -1.56 0.65 -8.81
CA ASN A 35 -2.15 0.06 -7.60
C ASN A 35 -1.90 0.87 -6.32
N PRO A 36 -2.24 2.17 -6.29
CA PRO A 36 -2.03 3.01 -5.12
C PRO A 36 -3.04 2.71 -4.00
N SER A 37 -2.57 2.67 -2.75
CA SER A 37 -3.41 2.63 -1.55
C SER A 37 -2.85 3.54 -0.46
N PHE A 38 -3.74 4.31 0.21
CA PHE A 38 -3.38 5.23 1.29
C PHE A 38 -3.61 4.62 2.68
N SER A 39 -2.73 4.96 3.64
CA SER A 39 -3.09 4.89 5.05
C SER A 39 -4.28 5.82 5.35
N TYR A 40 -5.04 5.53 6.43
CA TYR A 40 -6.26 6.27 6.74
C TYR A 40 -6.04 7.77 6.95
N ASP A 41 -4.91 8.13 7.53
CA ASP A 41 -4.52 9.53 7.78
C ASP A 41 -3.93 10.23 6.52
N GLY A 42 -3.81 9.54 5.40
CA GLY A 42 -3.23 10.04 4.15
C GLY A 42 -1.72 10.29 4.21
N ARG A 43 -1.05 9.89 5.29
CA ARG A 43 0.40 10.10 5.44
C ARG A 43 1.21 9.20 4.53
N TYR A 44 0.84 7.93 4.42
CA TYR A 44 1.56 6.95 3.63
C TYR A 44 0.77 6.55 2.39
N LEU A 45 1.46 6.49 1.27
CA LEU A 45 0.96 5.94 0.01
C LEU A 45 1.84 4.75 -0.37
N VAL A 46 1.24 3.55 -0.39
CA VAL A 46 1.89 2.36 -0.95
C VAL A 46 1.47 2.18 -2.40
N PHE A 47 2.36 1.75 -3.26
CA PHE A 47 2.07 1.55 -4.68
C PHE A 47 3.08 0.60 -5.32
N THR A 48 2.76 0.14 -6.51
CA THR A 48 3.65 -0.65 -7.35
C THR A 48 4.40 0.24 -8.32
N SER A 49 5.67 -0.05 -8.58
CA SER A 49 6.50 0.72 -9.52
C SER A 49 7.40 -0.17 -10.35
N ASP A 50 7.52 0.16 -11.64
CA ASP A 50 8.45 -0.46 -12.60
C ASP A 50 9.76 0.33 -12.75
N ARG A 51 10.07 1.27 -11.83
CA ARG A 51 11.28 2.12 -11.90
C ARG A 51 12.58 1.36 -11.67
N GLY A 52 12.52 0.19 -11.02
CA GLY A 52 13.65 -0.72 -10.84
C GLY A 52 13.87 -1.63 -12.05
N LYS A 53 14.71 -2.65 -11.88
CA LYS A 53 14.90 -3.70 -12.90
C LYS A 53 13.73 -4.68 -12.95
N GLN A 54 12.85 -4.63 -11.97
CA GLN A 54 11.69 -5.48 -11.78
C GLN A 54 10.59 -4.68 -11.09
N ARG A 55 9.36 -5.20 -11.19
CA ARG A 55 8.19 -4.66 -10.51
C ARG A 55 8.35 -4.79 -9.00
N GLN A 56 8.13 -3.71 -8.26
CA GLN A 56 8.41 -3.62 -6.83
C GLN A 56 7.37 -2.78 -6.08
N ILE A 57 7.23 -3.03 -4.78
CA ILE A 57 6.38 -2.24 -3.88
C ILE A 57 7.19 -1.06 -3.33
N LEU A 58 6.64 0.12 -3.42
CA LEU A 58 7.22 1.33 -2.84
C LEU A 58 6.24 1.95 -1.84
N LEU A 59 6.79 2.57 -0.82
CA LEU A 59 6.07 3.35 0.18
C LEU A 59 6.56 4.79 0.14
N TYR A 60 5.62 5.73 0.05
CA TYR A 60 5.92 7.16 0.01
C TYR A 60 5.32 7.85 1.24
N ASP A 61 6.13 8.60 1.98
CA ASP A 61 5.65 9.50 3.02
C ASP A 61 5.28 10.84 2.37
N VAL A 62 3.98 11.12 2.29
CA VAL A 62 3.42 12.30 1.62
C VAL A 62 3.83 13.60 2.33
N VAL A 63 3.90 13.56 3.66
CA VAL A 63 4.29 14.73 4.48
C VAL A 63 5.78 15.01 4.34
N ALA A 64 6.61 13.98 4.47
CA ALA A 64 8.06 14.10 4.32
C ALA A 64 8.52 14.18 2.85
N ARG A 65 7.62 13.91 1.88
CA ARG A 65 7.87 13.93 0.43
C ARG A 65 9.05 13.06 0.02
N ARG A 66 9.09 11.84 0.51
CA ARG A 66 10.17 10.90 0.22
C ARG A 66 9.70 9.45 0.27
N LEU A 67 10.43 8.58 -0.44
CA LEU A 67 10.27 7.13 -0.31
C LEU A 67 10.76 6.67 1.07
N VAL A 68 10.03 5.71 1.62
CA VAL A 68 10.35 5.04 2.88
C VAL A 68 10.87 3.64 2.56
N PRO A 69 12.05 3.25 3.05
CA PRO A 69 12.56 1.90 2.84
C PRO A 69 11.62 0.83 3.39
N LEU A 70 11.50 -0.27 2.64
CA LEU A 70 10.77 -1.49 3.01
C LEU A 70 11.74 -2.69 3.00
N PRO A 71 12.62 -2.82 4.02
CA PRO A 71 13.56 -3.93 4.10
C PRO A 71 12.83 -5.27 4.07
N GLY A 72 13.30 -6.20 3.22
CA GLY A 72 12.72 -7.54 3.12
C GLY A 72 11.51 -7.68 2.18
N VAL A 73 10.88 -6.58 1.73
CA VAL A 73 9.73 -6.65 0.82
C VAL A 73 10.18 -6.95 -0.62
N ASN A 74 11.04 -6.10 -1.18
CA ASN A 74 11.45 -6.20 -2.59
C ASN A 74 12.64 -7.15 -2.77
N GLN A 75 12.37 -8.43 -2.94
CA GLN A 75 13.41 -9.45 -3.16
C GLN A 75 13.93 -9.41 -4.61
N PRO A 76 15.26 -9.43 -4.83
CA PRO A 76 15.83 -9.43 -6.17
C PRO A 76 15.33 -10.59 -7.04
N GLY A 77 14.98 -10.29 -8.30
CA GLY A 77 14.50 -11.31 -9.26
C GLY A 77 13.10 -11.83 -8.98
N ARG A 78 12.33 -11.17 -8.12
CA ARG A 78 10.95 -11.55 -7.78
C ARG A 78 9.97 -10.45 -8.13
N PHE A 79 8.79 -10.85 -8.57
CA PHE A 79 7.69 -9.96 -8.90
C PHE A 79 6.91 -9.64 -7.62
N GLN A 80 6.64 -8.36 -7.38
CA GLN A 80 5.76 -7.89 -6.31
C GLN A 80 4.75 -6.90 -6.87
N ASP A 81 3.48 -7.04 -6.47
CA ASP A 81 2.39 -6.24 -7.01
C ASP A 81 1.22 -6.09 -6.02
N GLN A 82 0.25 -5.24 -6.38
CA GLN A 82 -1.05 -5.10 -5.72
C GLN A 82 -0.95 -4.89 -4.20
N PRO A 83 -0.21 -3.88 -3.74
CA PRO A 83 -0.09 -3.62 -2.31
C PRO A 83 -1.33 -2.97 -1.73
N ASP A 84 -1.59 -3.24 -0.44
CA ASP A 84 -2.53 -2.49 0.39
C ASP A 84 -1.93 -2.26 1.77
N ILE A 85 -2.45 -1.27 2.52
CA ILE A 85 -1.85 -0.78 3.75
C ILE A 85 -2.89 -0.56 4.86
N SER A 86 -2.54 -0.90 6.10
CA SER A 86 -3.38 -0.64 7.28
C SER A 86 -3.55 0.86 7.57
N ALA A 87 -4.54 1.20 8.38
CA ALA A 87 -4.93 2.59 8.61
C ALA A 87 -3.80 3.49 9.17
N ASP A 88 -2.93 2.97 10.01
CA ASP A 88 -1.77 3.68 10.58
C ASP A 88 -0.49 3.54 9.74
N GLY A 89 -0.57 2.79 8.65
CA GLY A 89 0.59 2.55 7.79
C GLY A 89 1.59 1.51 8.31
N ARG A 90 1.27 0.77 9.38
CA ARG A 90 2.18 -0.24 9.96
C ARG A 90 2.24 -1.51 9.13
N TYR A 91 1.08 -2.05 8.74
CA TYR A 91 0.99 -3.33 8.05
C TYR A 91 0.75 -3.14 6.57
N LEU A 92 1.43 -3.96 5.76
CA LEU A 92 1.20 -4.07 4.32
C LEU A 92 0.80 -5.50 3.98
N VAL A 93 -0.04 -5.62 2.95
CA VAL A 93 -0.25 -6.87 2.23
C VAL A 93 0.07 -6.64 0.76
N TYR A 94 0.54 -7.66 0.08
CA TYR A 94 0.92 -7.56 -1.33
C TYR A 94 1.00 -8.94 -1.96
N ILE A 95 0.99 -9.00 -3.28
CA ILE A 95 1.30 -10.22 -4.04
C ILE A 95 2.80 -10.31 -4.26
N SER A 96 3.36 -11.50 -4.03
CA SER A 96 4.75 -11.81 -4.40
C SER A 96 4.91 -13.24 -4.90
N GLU A 97 5.77 -13.39 -5.92
CA GLU A 97 6.14 -14.69 -6.50
C GLU A 97 7.40 -15.29 -5.87
N GLN A 98 7.84 -14.82 -4.69
CA GLN A 98 9.07 -15.32 -4.09
C GLN A 98 9.00 -16.80 -3.66
N SER A 99 7.81 -17.36 -3.48
CA SER A 99 7.57 -18.79 -3.23
C SER A 99 7.46 -19.65 -4.50
N GLY A 100 7.55 -19.05 -5.70
CA GLY A 100 7.45 -19.73 -6.99
C GLY A 100 6.07 -19.63 -7.65
N LYS A 101 5.07 -19.09 -6.96
CA LYS A 101 3.75 -18.73 -7.47
C LYS A 101 3.31 -17.42 -6.86
N PRO A 102 2.30 -16.74 -7.42
CA PRO A 102 1.67 -15.60 -6.75
C PRO A 102 1.06 -16.02 -5.42
N ASP A 103 1.51 -15.41 -4.33
CA ASP A 103 0.99 -15.59 -2.98
C ASP A 103 0.72 -14.25 -2.33
N VAL A 104 -0.22 -14.21 -1.37
CA VAL A 104 -0.44 -13.06 -0.51
C VAL A 104 0.58 -13.06 0.61
N TRP A 105 1.35 -11.98 0.68
CA TRP A 105 2.33 -11.74 1.71
C TRP A 105 1.83 -10.63 2.64
N PHE A 106 2.08 -10.82 3.92
CA PHE A 106 1.88 -9.83 4.98
C PHE A 106 3.24 -9.32 5.45
N TYR A 107 3.36 -8.02 5.69
CA TYR A 107 4.59 -7.40 6.18
C TYR A 107 4.29 -6.45 7.34
N ASP A 108 5.04 -6.56 8.42
CA ASP A 108 5.01 -5.62 9.54
C ASP A 108 6.23 -4.70 9.48
N ARG A 109 5.98 -3.42 9.27
CA ARG A 109 7.02 -2.38 9.19
C ARG A 109 7.75 -2.15 10.52
N GLN A 110 7.17 -2.55 11.65
CA GLN A 110 7.79 -2.39 12.95
C GLN A 110 8.81 -3.49 13.23
N SER A 111 8.45 -4.75 12.97
CA SER A 111 9.37 -5.90 13.14
C SER A 111 10.26 -6.13 11.91
N LEU A 112 9.90 -5.55 10.75
CA LEU A 112 10.53 -5.76 9.44
C LEU A 112 10.39 -7.21 8.94
N GLU A 113 9.37 -7.94 9.41
CA GLU A 113 9.13 -9.33 9.07
C GLU A 113 8.05 -9.48 8.00
N SER A 114 8.29 -10.39 7.07
CA SER A 114 7.33 -10.81 6.05
C SER A 114 6.86 -12.23 6.30
N GLN A 115 5.57 -12.48 6.10
CA GLN A 115 4.94 -13.79 6.21
C GLN A 115 4.13 -14.10 4.95
N ASN A 116 4.34 -15.28 4.35
CA ASN A 116 3.46 -15.82 3.33
C ASN A 116 2.22 -16.41 3.99
N ILE A 117 1.04 -15.81 3.74
CA ILE A 117 -0.21 -16.26 4.36
C ILE A 117 -1.01 -17.22 3.49
N THR A 118 -0.62 -17.40 2.22
CA THR A 118 -1.28 -18.31 1.28
C THR A 118 -0.35 -19.40 0.75
N GLN A 119 0.77 -19.69 1.43
CA GLN A 119 1.77 -20.66 1.00
C GLN A 119 1.16 -22.00 0.60
N ASP A 120 0.27 -22.53 1.42
CA ASP A 120 -0.41 -23.82 1.22
C ASP A 120 -1.82 -23.67 0.61
N TRP A 121 -2.16 -22.46 0.15
CA TRP A 121 -3.47 -22.20 -0.46
C TRP A 121 -3.53 -22.79 -1.85
N PRO A 122 -4.57 -23.58 -2.17
CA PRO A 122 -4.75 -24.10 -3.53
C PRO A 122 -5.25 -23.00 -4.47
N GLY A 123 -4.81 -23.06 -5.74
CA GLY A 123 -5.19 -22.10 -6.76
C GLY A 123 -4.37 -20.80 -6.73
N GLU A 124 -4.77 -19.87 -7.58
CA GLU A 124 -4.16 -18.54 -7.68
C GLU A 124 -4.84 -17.55 -6.73
N VAL A 125 -4.10 -16.51 -6.36
CA VAL A 125 -4.58 -15.43 -5.49
C VAL A 125 -4.20 -14.07 -6.07
N ARG A 126 -5.05 -13.05 -5.82
CA ARG A 126 -4.81 -11.68 -6.27
C ARG A 126 -5.61 -10.66 -5.47
N HIS A 127 -5.35 -9.37 -5.68
CA HIS A 127 -6.05 -8.22 -5.09
C HIS A 127 -6.22 -8.34 -3.56
N PRO A 128 -5.14 -8.55 -2.79
CA PRO A 128 -5.24 -8.56 -1.35
C PRO A 128 -5.62 -7.18 -0.83
N THR A 129 -6.41 -7.16 0.24
CA THR A 129 -6.72 -5.94 0.99
C THR A 129 -6.66 -6.23 2.48
N ILE A 130 -6.31 -5.22 3.28
CA ILE A 130 -6.16 -5.34 4.72
C ILE A 130 -7.10 -4.41 5.48
N SER A 131 -7.73 -4.89 6.54
CA SER A 131 -8.53 -4.05 7.42
C SER A 131 -7.70 -2.96 8.09
N GLY A 132 -8.33 -1.83 8.42
CA GLY A 132 -7.63 -0.68 9.02
C GLY A 132 -6.82 -1.02 10.26
N ASN A 133 -7.29 -1.96 11.10
CA ASN A 133 -6.57 -2.42 12.29
C ASN A 133 -5.55 -3.56 12.01
N GLY A 134 -5.44 -4.00 10.76
CA GLY A 134 -4.47 -5.03 10.37
C GLY A 134 -4.87 -6.48 10.71
N ARG A 135 -6.07 -6.73 11.26
CA ARG A 135 -6.47 -8.09 11.67
C ARG A 135 -6.95 -8.94 10.49
N TRP A 136 -7.82 -8.37 9.66
CA TRP A 136 -8.48 -9.09 8.57
C TRP A 136 -7.78 -8.81 7.27
N ILE A 137 -7.52 -9.86 6.49
CA ILE A 137 -6.98 -9.76 5.13
C ILE A 137 -7.96 -10.47 4.21
N SER A 138 -8.41 -9.80 3.16
CA SER A 138 -9.25 -10.40 2.13
C SER A 138 -8.48 -10.45 0.81
N PHE A 139 -8.76 -11.43 -0.02
CA PHE A 139 -8.17 -11.58 -1.35
C PHE A 139 -9.10 -12.38 -2.27
N GLU A 140 -8.89 -12.24 -3.57
CA GLU A 140 -9.57 -13.08 -4.55
C GLU A 140 -8.79 -14.39 -4.74
N SER A 141 -9.50 -15.50 -4.91
CA SER A 141 -8.93 -16.82 -5.16
C SER A 141 -9.77 -17.63 -6.13
N ASP A 142 -9.12 -18.38 -7.02
CA ASP A 142 -9.76 -19.27 -7.99
C ASP A 142 -9.78 -20.75 -7.57
N ARG A 143 -9.50 -21.06 -6.30
CA ARG A 143 -9.38 -22.43 -5.77
C ARG A 143 -10.51 -23.38 -6.14
N ASN A 144 -11.70 -22.85 -6.40
CA ASN A 144 -12.91 -23.62 -6.77
C ASN A 144 -13.21 -23.56 -8.28
N GLY A 145 -12.27 -23.08 -9.11
CA GLY A 145 -12.44 -22.91 -10.54
C GLY A 145 -13.16 -21.63 -10.97
N GLN A 146 -13.46 -20.74 -10.03
CA GLN A 146 -13.95 -19.40 -10.25
C GLN A 146 -13.32 -18.45 -9.23
N TRP A 147 -13.29 -17.15 -9.55
CA TRP A 147 -12.77 -16.13 -8.64
C TRP A 147 -13.81 -15.84 -7.55
N ASP A 148 -13.47 -16.21 -6.31
CA ASP A 148 -14.27 -15.97 -5.10
C ASP A 148 -13.44 -15.17 -4.09
N LEU A 149 -14.13 -14.53 -3.12
CA LEU A 149 -13.46 -13.85 -2.02
C LEU A 149 -13.08 -14.84 -0.92
N ALA A 150 -11.87 -14.70 -0.41
CA ALA A 150 -11.38 -15.37 0.78
C ALA A 150 -11.04 -14.35 1.85
N ILE A 151 -11.19 -14.74 3.12
CA ILE A 151 -10.86 -13.90 4.27
C ILE A 151 -9.94 -14.68 5.20
N TYR A 152 -8.81 -14.06 5.55
CA TYR A 152 -7.85 -14.55 6.51
C TYR A 152 -7.94 -13.72 7.81
N ASP A 153 -8.17 -14.39 8.94
CA ASP A 153 -8.14 -13.79 10.28
C ASP A 153 -6.77 -14.05 10.91
N ARG A 154 -6.01 -13.00 11.18
CA ARG A 154 -4.73 -13.12 11.88
C ARG A 154 -4.87 -13.57 13.35
N GLY A 155 -6.10 -13.58 13.88
CA GLY A 155 -6.43 -14.06 15.20
C GLY A 155 -6.64 -12.97 16.24
N LEU A 156 -7.27 -13.37 17.37
CA LEU A 156 -7.62 -12.45 18.48
C LEU A 156 -6.41 -11.90 19.23
N ASN A 157 -5.32 -12.65 19.28
CA ASN A 157 -4.09 -12.25 19.97
C ASN A 157 -3.10 -11.51 19.06
N THR A 158 -3.55 -11.10 17.89
CA THR A 158 -2.73 -10.33 16.95
C THR A 158 -2.64 -8.89 17.44
N GLU A 159 -1.42 -8.36 17.49
CA GLU A 159 -1.22 -6.94 17.68
C GLU A 159 -1.91 -6.17 16.55
N THR A 160 -2.83 -5.29 16.91
CA THR A 160 -3.56 -4.47 15.95
C THR A 160 -2.96 -3.07 15.89
N SER A 161 -3.01 -2.47 14.71
CA SER A 161 -2.41 -1.16 14.46
C SER A 161 -3.27 0.02 14.92
N LEU A 162 -4.51 -0.22 15.33
CA LEU A 162 -5.41 0.80 15.89
C LEU A 162 -5.81 0.43 17.31
N PRO A 163 -6.03 1.42 18.20
CA PRO A 163 -6.59 1.18 19.54
C PRO A 163 -7.91 0.42 19.42
N THR A 164 -8.08 -0.58 20.27
CA THR A 164 -9.30 -1.42 20.32
C THR A 164 -10.51 -0.62 20.84
N THR A 165 -10.28 0.50 21.52
CA THR A 165 -11.32 1.39 22.05
C THR A 165 -11.22 2.76 21.40
N MET A 166 -12.25 3.16 20.69
CA MET A 166 -12.44 4.57 20.39
C MET A 166 -12.68 5.33 21.70
N PRO A 167 -12.06 6.46 21.95
CA PRO A 167 -12.46 7.30 23.06
C PRO A 167 -13.95 7.67 22.89
N PRO A 168 -14.74 7.76 23.98
CA PRO A 168 -16.12 8.18 23.88
C PRO A 168 -16.17 9.55 23.22
N PRO A 169 -17.21 9.85 22.41
CA PRO A 169 -17.38 11.18 21.84
C PRO A 169 -17.37 12.20 22.96
N SER A 170 -16.57 13.24 22.79
CA SER A 170 -16.51 14.37 23.71
C SER A 170 -17.90 15.02 23.81
N PRO A 171 -18.37 15.41 25.01
CA PRO A 171 -19.68 16.02 25.22
C PRO A 171 -19.85 17.35 24.51
#